data_0eaf15e4ce311ac07436410a8fc38d81
#
_entry.id   0eaf15e4ce311ac07436410a8fc38d81
#
_cell.length_a   1.000
_cell.length_b   1.000
_cell.length_c   1.000
_cell.angle_alpha   90.00
_cell.angle_beta   90.00
_cell.angle_gamma   90.00
#
_symmetry.space_group_name_H-M   'P 1'
#
loop_
_entity.id
_entity.type
_entity.pdbx_description
1 polymer ?
#
loop_
_entity_poly.entity_id
_entity_poly.type
_entity_poly.pdbx_seq_one_letter_code
_entity_poly.pdbx_strand_id
1 'polypeptide(L)'
;MPPALSGITHPILSLFDSYKGKKVGLIDEQCSLYICGITPYDATHMGHAATYLAFDLVHRYLKASGRNVTFVENITDIDDPLLERAARDNQNFRELADSQIELFREDMTSLGVLPPNYYCGVIESMDQIISLVSQMIATGKSYEIEGDIYLDLNQVEGAIQNLPLALDQALQIFQERGGDPTRVGKRHALDPLLWKAQSGNDPSWSA
;
A
#
# COMPACT_ATOMS: atom_id res chain seq x y z
N MET A 1 2.52 19.02 22.30
CA MET A 1 2.73 19.65 21.00
C MET A 1 3.70 20.80 21.18
N PRO A 2 4.77 20.93 20.43
CA PRO A 2 5.52 22.18 20.42
C PRO A 2 4.61 23.27 19.85
N PRO A 3 4.66 24.51 20.39
CA PRO A 3 3.84 25.61 19.91
C PRO A 3 4.17 25.87 18.45
N ALA A 4 3.13 26.15 17.64
CA ALA A 4 3.33 26.66 16.29
C ALA A 4 4.23 27.89 16.40
N LEU A 5 5.31 27.92 15.64
CA LEU A 5 6.21 29.08 15.56
C LEU A 5 5.42 30.21 14.84
N SER A 6 4.63 30.96 15.60
CA SER A 6 3.86 32.08 15.09
C SER A 6 4.80 33.12 14.51
N GLY A 7 4.65 33.43 13.23
CA GLY A 7 5.42 34.46 12.52
C GLY A 7 6.40 33.94 11.46
N ILE A 8 6.56 32.64 11.27
CA ILE A 8 7.36 32.07 10.20
C ILE A 8 6.43 31.71 9.03
N THR A 9 6.62 32.35 7.88
CA THR A 9 5.97 31.91 6.64
C THR A 9 6.73 30.69 6.10
N HIS A 10 6.10 29.53 6.15
CA HIS A 10 6.66 28.33 5.55
C HIS A 10 6.47 28.37 4.03
N PRO A 11 7.52 28.11 3.23
CA PRO A 11 7.36 27.96 1.78
C PRO A 11 6.37 26.85 1.45
N ILE A 12 5.74 26.89 0.27
CA ILE A 12 4.88 25.81 -0.18
C ILE A 12 5.74 24.59 -0.48
N LEU A 13 5.49 23.48 0.23
CA LEU A 13 6.12 22.21 -0.07
C LEU A 13 5.66 21.71 -1.44
N SER A 14 6.61 21.40 -2.32
CA SER A 14 6.33 20.85 -3.65
C SER A 14 6.91 19.45 -3.77
N LEU A 15 6.08 18.48 -4.11
CA LEU A 15 6.47 17.10 -4.36
C LEU A 15 6.30 16.76 -5.84
N PHE A 16 7.07 15.79 -6.32
CA PHE A 16 6.93 15.28 -7.68
C PHE A 16 5.65 14.42 -7.77
N ASP A 17 4.76 14.82 -8.66
CA ASP A 17 3.53 14.10 -8.96
C ASP A 17 3.79 13.24 -10.20
N SER A 18 3.82 11.93 -10.03
CA SER A 18 4.12 10.97 -11.11
C SER A 18 3.07 11.00 -12.22
N TYR A 19 1.80 11.26 -11.87
CA TYR A 19 0.72 11.37 -12.83
C TYR A 19 0.84 12.62 -13.71
N LYS A 20 1.21 13.76 -13.10
CA LYS A 20 1.39 15.02 -13.83
C LYS A 20 2.79 15.18 -14.42
N GLY A 21 3.74 14.32 -14.09
CA GLY A 21 5.12 14.37 -14.53
C GLY A 21 5.88 15.62 -14.10
N LYS A 22 5.45 16.32 -13.03
CA LYS A 22 6.05 17.58 -12.54
C LYS A 22 5.87 17.77 -11.04
N LYS A 23 6.63 18.70 -10.47
CA LYS A 23 6.44 19.12 -9.08
C LYS A 23 5.12 19.87 -8.92
N VAL A 24 4.36 19.54 -7.88
CA VAL A 24 3.09 20.16 -7.50
C VAL A 24 3.19 20.65 -6.07
N GLY A 25 2.77 21.89 -5.83
CA GLY A 25 2.71 22.47 -4.50
C GLY A 25 1.53 21.90 -3.70
N LEU A 26 1.77 21.53 -2.46
CA LEU A 26 0.76 21.12 -1.51
C LEU A 26 0.21 22.37 -0.82
N ILE A 27 -0.99 22.81 -1.21
CA ILE A 27 -1.57 24.08 -0.76
C ILE A 27 -2.76 23.89 0.19
N ASP A 28 -3.35 22.69 0.25
CA ASP A 28 -4.54 22.42 1.04
C ASP A 28 -4.25 22.47 2.54
N GLU A 29 -5.19 22.98 3.32
CA GLU A 29 -5.12 23.00 4.79
C GLU A 29 -5.31 21.61 5.40
N GLN A 30 -6.13 20.77 4.77
CA GLN A 30 -6.35 19.38 5.13
C GLN A 30 -5.49 18.50 4.21
N CYS A 31 -4.60 17.72 4.78
CA CYS A 31 -3.71 16.84 4.04
C CYS A 31 -3.91 15.40 4.49
N SER A 32 -4.10 14.50 3.53
CA SER A 32 -4.03 13.05 3.78
C SER A 32 -2.69 12.52 3.27
N LEU A 33 -1.97 11.84 4.14
CA LEU A 33 -0.71 11.19 3.83
C LEU A 33 -0.91 9.67 3.98
N TYR A 34 -0.86 8.95 2.86
CA TYR A 34 -0.86 7.49 2.86
C TYR A 34 0.52 7.00 2.45
N ILE A 35 1.10 6.14 3.27
CA ILE A 35 2.40 5.51 3.02
C ILE A 35 2.19 4.01 3.03
N CYS A 36 2.70 3.32 1.99
CA CYS A 36 2.73 1.87 1.99
C CYS A 36 3.58 1.38 3.16
N GLY A 37 2.97 0.56 4.00
CA GLY A 37 3.61 -0.06 5.15
C GLY A 37 4.42 -1.29 4.78
N ILE A 38 4.66 -2.14 5.76
CA ILE A 38 5.48 -3.34 5.63
C ILE A 38 4.62 -4.58 5.35
N THR A 39 5.25 -5.59 4.71
CA THR A 39 4.86 -6.99 4.83
C THR A 39 5.74 -7.60 5.93
N PRO A 40 5.18 -7.96 7.09
CA PRO A 40 5.95 -8.28 8.30
C PRO A 40 6.44 -9.74 8.29
N TYR A 41 7.28 -10.10 7.30
CA TYR A 41 7.85 -11.44 7.20
C TYR A 41 9.33 -11.50 7.62
N ASP A 42 10.02 -10.35 7.69
CA ASP A 42 11.43 -10.26 8.10
C ASP A 42 11.73 -8.92 8.78
N ALA A 43 12.88 -8.83 9.45
CA ALA A 43 13.32 -7.64 10.13
C ALA A 43 13.44 -6.44 9.17
N THR A 44 13.21 -5.24 9.72
CA THR A 44 13.42 -3.99 9.00
C THR A 44 14.89 -3.82 8.59
N HIS A 45 15.11 -3.10 7.51
CA HIS A 45 16.43 -2.78 7.01
C HIS A 45 16.53 -1.28 6.63
N MET A 46 17.74 -0.84 6.28
CA MET A 46 18.02 0.58 5.97
C MET A 46 17.14 1.15 4.84
N GLY A 47 16.63 0.32 3.94
CA GLY A 47 15.67 0.74 2.91
C GLY A 47 14.35 1.20 3.51
N HIS A 48 13.83 0.46 4.50
CA HIS A 48 12.65 0.88 5.27
C HIS A 48 12.93 2.20 6.00
N ALA A 49 14.04 2.28 6.73
CA ALA A 49 14.44 3.50 7.44
C ALA A 49 14.49 4.72 6.50
N ALA A 50 15.10 4.60 5.33
CA ALA A 50 15.18 5.67 4.35
C ALA A 50 13.80 6.13 3.87
N THR A 51 12.89 5.18 3.61
CA THR A 51 11.52 5.49 3.17
C THR A 51 10.76 6.24 4.26
N TYR A 52 10.69 5.68 5.47
CA TYR A 52 9.88 6.27 6.55
C TYR A 52 10.45 7.60 7.05
N LEU A 53 11.77 7.77 7.13
CA LEU A 53 12.39 9.06 7.47
C LEU A 53 12.09 10.13 6.40
N ALA A 54 12.09 9.77 5.11
CA ALA A 54 11.77 10.73 4.05
C ALA A 54 10.31 11.23 4.18
N PHE A 55 9.37 10.33 4.45
CA PHE A 55 7.97 10.71 4.65
C PHE A 55 7.72 11.37 6.00
N ASP A 56 8.48 11.04 7.05
CA ASP A 56 8.44 11.76 8.33
C ASP A 56 8.84 13.23 8.18
N LEU A 57 9.84 13.53 7.34
CA LEU A 57 10.18 14.91 7.00
C LEU A 57 9.01 15.65 6.35
N VAL A 58 8.32 15.01 5.41
CA VAL A 58 7.12 15.58 4.78
C VAL A 58 6.02 15.81 5.82
N HIS A 59 5.74 14.81 6.66
CA HIS A 59 4.74 14.89 7.71
C HIS A 59 5.03 16.04 8.70
N ARG A 60 6.27 16.12 9.20
CA ARG A 60 6.70 17.19 10.11
C ARG A 60 6.61 18.57 9.47
N TYR A 61 7.03 18.69 8.21
CA TYR A 61 6.94 19.95 7.49
C TYR A 61 5.50 20.44 7.35
N LEU A 62 4.59 19.55 6.93
CA LEU A 62 3.17 19.89 6.80
C LEU A 62 2.58 20.31 8.13
N LYS A 63 2.86 19.59 9.23
CA LYS A 63 2.42 19.96 10.59
C LYS A 63 3.00 21.29 11.04
N ALA A 64 4.30 21.52 10.84
CA ALA A 64 4.97 22.78 11.22
C ALA A 64 4.42 23.97 10.44
N SER A 65 3.99 23.76 9.19
CA SER A 65 3.35 24.79 8.37
C SER A 65 1.86 25.03 8.72
N GLY A 66 1.37 24.45 9.82
CA GLY A 66 0.02 24.67 10.33
C GLY A 66 -1.09 23.83 9.67
N ARG A 67 -0.72 22.86 8.82
CA ARG A 67 -1.69 21.98 8.15
C ARG A 67 -2.18 20.88 9.08
N ASN A 68 -3.44 20.50 8.90
CA ASN A 68 -4.00 19.33 9.56
C ASN A 68 -3.70 18.09 8.71
N VAL A 69 -2.89 17.19 9.25
CA VAL A 69 -2.41 16.01 8.53
C VAL A 69 -3.02 14.75 9.13
N THR A 70 -3.72 13.98 8.31
CA THR A 70 -4.12 12.61 8.63
C THR A 70 -3.14 11.66 7.97
N PHE A 71 -2.33 10.98 8.76
CA PHE A 71 -1.34 10.01 8.31
C PHE A 71 -1.85 8.59 8.52
N VAL A 72 -1.89 7.81 7.44
CA VAL A 72 -2.32 6.41 7.40
C VAL A 72 -1.22 5.55 6.82
N GLU A 73 -1.03 4.39 7.41
CA GLU A 73 -0.08 3.37 6.97
C GLU A 73 -0.76 2.01 7.01
N ASN A 74 -0.65 1.22 5.93
CA ASN A 74 -1.16 -0.13 5.94
C ASN A 74 -0.11 -1.10 6.51
N ILE A 75 -0.58 -2.27 6.93
CA ILE A 75 0.27 -3.41 7.27
C ILE A 75 -0.26 -4.61 6.48
N THR A 76 0.60 -5.20 5.66
CA THR A 76 0.24 -6.39 4.88
C THR A 76 0.52 -7.63 5.72
N ASP A 77 -0.34 -7.84 6.74
CA ASP A 77 -0.25 -8.93 7.73
C ASP A 77 -0.75 -10.29 7.22
N ILE A 78 -1.01 -10.37 5.91
CA ILE A 78 -1.18 -11.60 5.14
C ILE A 78 -0.69 -11.39 3.71
N ASP A 79 0.27 -12.22 3.30
CA ASP A 79 0.85 -12.22 1.95
C ASP A 79 1.65 -13.52 1.75
N ASP A 80 1.87 -13.93 0.50
CA ASP A 80 2.62 -15.16 0.17
C ASP A 80 3.99 -15.20 0.87
N PRO A 81 4.85 -14.15 0.85
CA PRO A 81 6.15 -14.16 1.54
C PRO A 81 6.06 -14.41 3.05
N LEU A 82 5.01 -13.90 3.71
CA LEU A 82 4.80 -14.13 5.13
C LEU A 82 4.41 -15.58 5.42
N LEU A 83 3.52 -16.15 4.61
CA LEU A 83 3.08 -17.54 4.73
C LEU A 83 4.23 -18.52 4.45
N GLU A 84 5.04 -18.28 3.41
CA GLU A 84 6.23 -19.06 3.08
C GLU A 84 7.26 -19.02 4.20
N ARG A 85 7.51 -17.83 4.78
CA ARG A 85 8.43 -17.70 5.90
C ARG A 85 7.95 -18.45 7.14
N ALA A 86 6.67 -18.31 7.47
CA ALA A 86 6.06 -18.99 8.62
C ALA A 86 6.12 -20.52 8.46
N ALA A 87 5.81 -21.03 7.26
CA ALA A 87 5.90 -22.46 6.94
C ALA A 87 7.34 -22.98 7.02
N ARG A 88 8.31 -22.24 6.46
CA ARG A 88 9.76 -22.60 6.49
C ARG A 88 10.26 -22.74 7.93
N ASP A 89 9.86 -21.80 8.80
CA ASP A 89 10.33 -21.72 10.18
C ASP A 89 9.42 -22.49 11.16
N ASN A 90 8.39 -23.18 10.65
CA ASN A 90 7.38 -23.91 11.42
C ASN A 90 6.74 -23.05 12.53
N GLN A 91 6.37 -21.82 12.17
CA GLN A 91 5.76 -20.84 13.06
C GLN A 91 4.32 -20.53 12.62
N ASN A 92 3.51 -20.03 13.55
CA ASN A 92 2.23 -19.44 13.22
C ASN A 92 2.44 -18.11 12.51
N PHE A 93 1.83 -17.91 11.34
CA PHE A 93 2.04 -16.70 10.54
C PHE A 93 1.55 -15.43 11.25
N ARG A 94 0.50 -15.50 12.07
CA ARG A 94 -0.01 -14.35 12.85
C ARG A 94 0.97 -13.95 13.94
N GLU A 95 1.52 -14.93 14.68
CA GLU A 95 2.52 -14.67 15.72
C GLU A 95 3.81 -14.10 15.10
N LEU A 96 4.20 -14.60 13.94
CA LEU A 96 5.33 -14.05 13.19
C LEU A 96 5.05 -12.60 12.78
N ALA A 97 3.89 -12.34 12.16
CA ALA A 97 3.49 -10.99 11.76
C ALA A 97 3.49 -10.02 12.95
N ASP A 98 2.83 -10.38 14.05
CA ASP A 98 2.75 -9.55 15.26
C ASP A 98 4.14 -9.20 15.81
N SER A 99 5.05 -10.19 15.87
CA SER A 99 6.41 -9.98 16.35
C SER A 99 7.21 -9.02 15.45
N GLN A 100 7.05 -9.13 14.14
CA GLN A 100 7.75 -8.26 13.18
C GLN A 100 7.14 -6.85 13.12
N ILE A 101 5.83 -6.72 13.32
CA ILE A 101 5.15 -5.43 13.45
C ILE A 101 5.65 -4.68 14.68
N GLU A 102 5.78 -5.36 15.81
CA GLU A 102 6.29 -4.74 17.03
C GLU A 102 7.73 -4.29 16.86
N LEU A 103 8.60 -5.15 16.31
CA LEU A 103 9.98 -4.80 15.99
C LEU A 103 10.07 -3.57 15.07
N PHE A 104 9.24 -3.52 14.02
CA PHE A 104 9.16 -2.37 13.12
C PHE A 104 8.77 -1.08 13.87
N ARG A 105 7.80 -1.14 14.79
CA ARG A 105 7.38 0.02 15.58
C ARG A 105 8.47 0.50 16.52
N GLU A 106 9.21 -0.44 17.15
CA GLU A 106 10.37 -0.13 17.98
C GLU A 106 11.48 0.54 17.18
N ASP A 107 11.80 0.01 16.00
CA ASP A 107 12.80 0.58 15.10
C ASP A 107 12.42 2.01 14.65
N MET A 108 11.17 2.22 14.22
CA MET A 108 10.70 3.55 13.80
C MET A 108 10.70 4.54 14.98
N THR A 109 10.34 4.08 16.17
CA THR A 109 10.41 4.89 17.39
C THR A 109 11.86 5.26 17.72
N SER A 110 12.79 4.32 17.60
CA SER A 110 14.22 4.54 17.85
C SER A 110 14.84 5.54 16.85
N LEU A 111 14.34 5.56 15.62
CA LEU A 111 14.69 6.55 14.60
C LEU A 111 13.99 7.91 14.82
N GLY A 112 13.07 8.02 15.75
CA GLY A 112 12.30 9.23 16.03
C GLY A 112 11.24 9.53 15.00
N VAL A 113 10.84 8.57 14.16
CA VAL A 113 9.73 8.70 13.20
C VAL A 113 8.43 8.89 13.96
N LEU A 114 7.60 9.85 13.54
CA LEU A 114 6.28 10.07 14.12
C LEU A 114 5.33 8.94 13.70
N PRO A 115 4.60 8.32 14.64
CA PRO A 115 3.66 7.28 14.28
C PRO A 115 2.52 7.83 13.43
N PRO A 116 1.92 7.02 12.56
CA PRO A 116 0.71 7.38 11.83
C PRO A 116 -0.48 7.53 12.78
N ASN A 117 -1.55 8.19 12.31
CA ASN A 117 -2.82 8.24 13.01
C ASN A 117 -3.51 6.87 13.02
N TYR A 118 -3.32 6.12 11.93
CA TYR A 118 -3.92 4.80 11.74
C TYR A 118 -2.92 3.84 11.13
N TYR A 119 -2.72 2.69 11.79
CA TYR A 119 -2.18 1.48 11.18
C TYR A 119 -3.36 0.61 10.77
N CYS A 120 -3.43 0.25 9.49
CA CYS A 120 -4.52 -0.55 8.94
C CYS A 120 -4.00 -1.91 8.46
N GLY A 121 -4.28 -2.98 9.20
CA GLY A 121 -3.97 -4.35 8.81
C GLY A 121 -4.90 -4.85 7.70
N VAL A 122 -4.40 -5.74 6.84
CA VAL A 122 -5.22 -6.38 5.81
C VAL A 122 -6.25 -7.29 6.46
N ILE A 123 -5.85 -8.08 7.48
CA ILE A 123 -6.75 -9.02 8.16
C ILE A 123 -7.92 -8.30 8.83
N GLU A 124 -7.68 -7.20 9.53
CA GLU A 124 -8.75 -6.41 10.15
C GLU A 124 -9.67 -5.72 9.13
N SER A 125 -9.16 -5.47 7.92
CA SER A 125 -9.89 -4.81 6.83
C SER A 125 -10.62 -5.82 5.92
N MET A 126 -10.55 -7.12 6.19
CA MET A 126 -10.97 -8.17 5.28
C MET A 126 -12.45 -8.06 4.90
N ASP A 127 -13.35 -7.78 5.84
CA ASP A 127 -14.78 -7.62 5.54
C ASP A 127 -15.05 -6.47 4.57
N GLN A 128 -14.27 -5.38 4.70
CA GLN A 128 -14.36 -4.23 3.79
C GLN A 128 -13.83 -4.58 2.40
N ILE A 129 -12.73 -5.33 2.33
CA ILE A 129 -12.15 -5.83 1.07
C ILE A 129 -13.13 -6.73 0.35
N ILE A 130 -13.73 -7.71 1.04
CA ILE A 130 -14.73 -8.62 0.50
C ILE A 130 -15.93 -7.83 -0.05
N SER A 131 -16.43 -6.86 0.73
CA SER A 131 -17.54 -6.01 0.29
C SER A 131 -17.20 -5.23 -0.98
N LEU A 132 -15.99 -4.68 -1.07
CA LEU A 132 -15.54 -3.91 -2.23
C LEU A 132 -15.39 -4.81 -3.48
N VAL A 133 -14.77 -5.99 -3.34
CA VAL A 133 -14.62 -6.95 -4.43
C VAL A 133 -16.00 -7.40 -4.93
N SER A 134 -16.93 -7.72 -4.00
CA SER A 134 -18.30 -8.10 -4.35
C SER A 134 -19.04 -6.98 -5.13
N GLN A 135 -18.82 -5.72 -4.77
CA GLN A 135 -19.38 -4.58 -5.52
C GLN A 135 -18.77 -4.47 -6.93
N MET A 136 -17.47 -4.74 -7.07
CA MET A 136 -16.80 -4.74 -8.38
C MET A 136 -17.35 -5.85 -9.28
N ILE A 137 -17.61 -7.03 -8.73
CA ILE A 137 -18.27 -8.14 -9.43
C ILE A 137 -19.68 -7.72 -9.87
N ALA A 138 -20.50 -7.23 -8.94
CA ALA A 138 -21.87 -6.83 -9.19
C ALA A 138 -22.01 -5.70 -10.25
N THR A 139 -21.01 -4.83 -10.35
CA THR A 139 -20.97 -3.72 -11.34
C THR A 139 -20.26 -4.08 -12.63
N GLY A 140 -19.82 -5.33 -12.82
CA GLY A 140 -19.11 -5.79 -14.03
C GLY A 140 -17.71 -5.20 -14.20
N LYS A 141 -17.13 -4.64 -13.14
CA LYS A 141 -15.77 -4.08 -13.16
C LYS A 141 -14.68 -5.13 -12.92
N SER A 142 -15.07 -6.34 -12.59
CA SER A 142 -14.17 -7.46 -12.38
C SER A 142 -14.69 -8.71 -13.10
N TYR A 143 -13.83 -9.70 -13.21
CA TYR A 143 -14.15 -10.98 -13.84
C TYR A 143 -13.32 -12.09 -13.18
N GLU A 144 -13.77 -13.32 -13.37
CA GLU A 144 -13.19 -14.51 -12.79
C GLU A 144 -12.37 -15.31 -13.80
N ILE A 145 -11.23 -15.85 -13.36
CA ILE A 145 -10.44 -16.87 -14.08
C ILE A 145 -10.09 -17.97 -13.07
N GLU A 146 -10.69 -19.14 -13.21
CA GLU A 146 -10.41 -20.32 -12.37
C GLU A 146 -10.52 -20.06 -10.86
N GLY A 147 -11.47 -19.24 -10.44
CA GLY A 147 -11.70 -18.84 -9.06
C GLY A 147 -10.96 -17.58 -8.63
N ASP A 148 -9.97 -17.13 -9.37
CA ASP A 148 -9.29 -15.84 -9.15
C ASP A 148 -10.13 -14.69 -9.69
N ILE A 149 -10.28 -13.61 -8.93
CA ILE A 149 -11.00 -12.40 -9.37
C ILE A 149 -10.02 -11.32 -9.80
N TYR A 150 -10.17 -10.84 -11.02
CA TYR A 150 -9.34 -9.79 -11.61
C TYR A 150 -10.15 -8.51 -11.84
N LEU A 151 -9.53 -7.35 -11.62
CA LEU A 151 -10.08 -6.07 -12.07
C LEU A 151 -9.97 -5.97 -13.60
N ASP A 152 -11.03 -5.57 -14.26
CA ASP A 152 -11.03 -5.25 -15.70
C ASP A 152 -10.63 -3.78 -15.89
N LEU A 153 -9.37 -3.52 -16.21
CA LEU A 153 -8.87 -2.15 -16.43
C LEU A 153 -9.56 -1.45 -17.60
N ASN A 154 -10.17 -2.19 -18.54
CA ASN A 154 -10.96 -1.59 -19.61
C ASN A 154 -12.26 -0.96 -19.08
N GLN A 155 -12.73 -1.34 -17.88
CA GLN A 155 -13.90 -0.78 -17.22
C GLN A 155 -13.55 0.37 -16.25
N VAL A 156 -12.27 0.71 -16.13
CA VAL A 156 -11.79 1.80 -15.28
C VAL A 156 -11.34 2.96 -16.15
N GLU A 157 -12.12 4.03 -16.14
CA GLU A 157 -11.84 5.20 -16.97
C GLU A 157 -10.42 5.75 -16.73
N GLY A 158 -9.68 5.91 -17.80
CA GLY A 158 -8.32 6.46 -17.76
C GLY A 158 -7.24 5.53 -17.21
N ALA A 159 -7.56 4.31 -16.76
CA ALA A 159 -6.57 3.43 -16.13
C ALA A 159 -5.39 3.10 -17.05
N ILE A 160 -5.66 2.80 -18.30
CA ILE A 160 -4.65 2.44 -19.30
C ILE A 160 -4.10 3.69 -19.98
N GLN A 161 -4.98 4.63 -20.33
CA GLN A 161 -4.63 5.85 -21.09
C GLN A 161 -3.73 6.80 -20.29
N ASN A 162 -3.86 6.80 -18.97
CA ASN A 162 -3.12 7.68 -18.08
C ASN A 162 -1.93 7.00 -17.39
N LEU A 163 -1.47 5.86 -17.90
CA LEU A 163 -0.25 5.23 -17.40
C LEU A 163 0.92 6.22 -17.52
N PRO A 164 1.68 6.48 -16.42
CA PRO A 164 2.82 7.40 -16.44
C PRO A 164 4.05 6.79 -17.13
N LEU A 165 3.94 5.57 -17.64
CA LEU A 165 5.01 4.77 -18.22
C LEU A 165 4.57 4.23 -19.60
N ALA A 166 5.53 3.91 -20.44
CA ALA A 166 5.26 3.11 -21.64
C ALA A 166 4.76 1.71 -21.25
N LEU A 167 3.90 1.12 -22.07
CA LEU A 167 3.23 -0.14 -21.75
C LEU A 167 4.22 -1.28 -21.45
N ASP A 168 5.29 -1.39 -22.20
CA ASP A 168 6.36 -2.39 -22.00
C ASP A 168 7.04 -2.25 -20.65
N GLN A 169 7.33 -1.02 -20.22
CA GLN A 169 7.88 -0.73 -18.90
C GLN A 169 6.88 -1.06 -17.80
N ALA A 170 5.60 -0.72 -18.00
CA ALA A 170 4.55 -1.04 -17.05
C ALA A 170 4.37 -2.55 -16.87
N LEU A 171 4.42 -3.33 -17.97
CA LEU A 171 4.35 -4.79 -17.94
C LEU A 171 5.54 -5.41 -17.21
N GLN A 172 6.75 -4.91 -17.47
CA GLN A 172 7.94 -5.38 -16.78
C GLN A 172 7.84 -5.15 -15.26
N ILE A 173 7.50 -3.93 -14.84
CA ILE A 173 7.34 -3.59 -13.41
C ILE A 173 6.22 -4.42 -12.77
N PHE A 174 5.10 -4.62 -13.49
CA PHE A 174 4.00 -5.44 -13.03
C PHE A 174 4.43 -6.87 -12.75
N GLN A 175 5.22 -7.47 -13.65
CA GLN A 175 5.78 -8.82 -13.48
C GLN A 175 6.80 -8.90 -12.34
N GLU A 176 7.69 -7.92 -12.22
CA GLU A 176 8.69 -7.84 -11.14
C GLU A 176 8.03 -7.74 -9.75
N ARG A 177 6.77 -7.26 -9.70
CA ARG A 177 6.00 -7.11 -8.47
C ARG A 177 4.94 -8.20 -8.25
N GLY A 178 5.13 -9.37 -8.85
CA GLY A 178 4.28 -10.54 -8.66
C GLY A 178 3.03 -10.59 -9.55
N GLY A 179 2.84 -9.63 -10.46
CA GLY A 179 1.79 -9.72 -11.45
C GLY A 179 2.12 -10.73 -12.55
N ASP A 180 1.12 -11.39 -13.09
CA ASP A 180 1.26 -12.28 -14.26
C ASP A 180 0.61 -11.67 -15.49
N PRO A 181 1.38 -10.99 -16.38
CA PRO A 181 0.85 -10.41 -17.61
C PRO A 181 0.48 -11.47 -18.66
N THR A 182 0.95 -12.72 -18.47
CA THR A 182 0.78 -13.82 -19.44
C THR A 182 -0.36 -14.77 -19.09
N ARG A 183 -1.00 -14.58 -17.93
CA ARG A 183 -2.12 -15.41 -17.46
C ARG A 183 -3.19 -15.52 -18.54
N VAL A 184 -3.46 -16.74 -18.97
CA VAL A 184 -4.50 -17.02 -19.99
C VAL A 184 -5.87 -16.62 -19.45
N GLY A 185 -6.66 -15.94 -20.29
CA GLY A 185 -8.00 -15.47 -19.91
C GLY A 185 -8.03 -14.02 -19.42
N LYS A 186 -6.91 -13.37 -19.17
CA LYS A 186 -6.90 -11.93 -18.84
C LYS A 186 -7.40 -11.09 -20.02
N ARG A 187 -8.21 -10.08 -19.71
CA ARG A 187 -8.75 -9.13 -20.70
C ARG A 187 -7.75 -8.06 -21.09
N HIS A 188 -6.91 -7.66 -20.11
CA HIS A 188 -5.75 -6.81 -20.33
C HIS A 188 -4.56 -7.35 -19.51
N ALA A 189 -3.35 -7.31 -20.07
CA ALA A 189 -2.16 -7.91 -19.44
C ALA A 189 -1.84 -7.31 -18.05
N LEU A 190 -2.21 -6.04 -17.83
CA LEU A 190 -2.03 -5.34 -16.55
C LEU A 190 -3.20 -5.52 -15.57
N ASP A 191 -4.24 -6.28 -15.90
CA ASP A 191 -5.36 -6.49 -14.98
C ASP A 191 -4.85 -7.07 -13.65
N PRO A 192 -5.02 -6.36 -12.52
CA PRO A 192 -4.51 -6.84 -11.25
C PRO A 192 -5.43 -7.89 -10.64
N LEU A 193 -4.84 -8.84 -9.92
CA LEU A 193 -5.56 -9.78 -9.09
C LEU A 193 -6.16 -9.04 -7.89
N LEU A 194 -7.47 -9.15 -7.69
CA LEU A 194 -8.20 -8.57 -6.57
C LEU A 194 -8.40 -9.57 -5.44
N TRP A 195 -8.68 -10.82 -5.81
CA TRP A 195 -8.96 -11.90 -4.88
C TRP A 195 -8.41 -13.21 -5.44
N LYS A 196 -7.57 -13.88 -4.68
CA LYS A 196 -6.95 -15.14 -5.05
C LYS A 196 -7.83 -16.30 -4.61
N ALA A 197 -8.03 -17.29 -5.46
CA ALA A 197 -8.65 -18.54 -5.08
C ALA A 197 -7.83 -19.23 -3.99
N GLN A 198 -8.52 -19.94 -3.08
CA GLN A 198 -7.84 -20.68 -2.03
C GLN A 198 -6.89 -21.73 -2.63
N SER A 199 -5.67 -21.76 -2.15
CA SER A 199 -4.66 -22.74 -2.51
C SER A 199 -4.27 -23.57 -1.28
N GLY A 200 -4.39 -24.89 -1.38
CA GLY A 200 -3.98 -25.80 -0.32
C GLY A 200 -4.61 -25.50 1.03
N ASN A 201 -3.77 -25.33 2.06
CA ASN A 201 -4.17 -25.03 3.44
C ASN A 201 -3.96 -23.56 3.82
N ASP A 202 -3.78 -22.69 2.85
CA ASP A 202 -3.60 -21.26 3.12
C ASP A 202 -4.83 -20.67 3.81
N PRO A 203 -4.64 -19.63 4.63
CA PRO A 203 -5.75 -18.90 5.22
C PRO A 203 -6.75 -18.46 4.16
N SER A 204 -8.04 -18.60 4.45
CA SER A 204 -9.08 -18.24 3.51
C SER A 204 -10.26 -17.58 4.21
N TRP A 205 -11.00 -16.79 3.47
CA TRP A 205 -12.22 -16.11 3.92
C TRP A 205 -13.35 -16.44 2.97
N SER A 206 -14.55 -16.57 3.54
CA SER A 206 -15.76 -16.70 2.72
C SER A 206 -16.09 -15.33 2.10
N ALA A 207 -16.12 -15.26 0.77
CA ALA A 207 -16.44 -14.06 0.01
C ALA A 207 -17.71 -14.28 -0.82
#